data_34756171723ed0c556627b6c8f3cdc85
#
_entry.id   34756171723ed0c556627b6c8f3cdc85
#
_cell.length_a   1.000
_cell.length_b   1.000
_cell.length_c   1.000
_cell.angle_alpha   90.00
_cell.angle_beta   90.00
_cell.angle_gamma   90.00
#
_symmetry.space_group_name_H-M   'P 1'
#
loop_
_entity.id
_entity.type
_entity.pdbx_description
1 polymer ?
#
loop_
_entity_poly.entity_id
_entity_poly.type
_entity_poly.pdbx_seq_one_letter_code
_entity_poly.pdbx_strand_id
1 'polypeptide(L)'
;MEFDPPEVRRAGTELDALAARLEDTLRVNLPALAVEPAGVDEVSVRAADTLRGVASSYDDAATRGVHEIRKLAAALRWQTDQLVQMDEDNAGGFGVAT
;
A
#
# COMPACT_ATOMS: atom_id res chain seq x y z
N MET A 1 -5.95 10.29 24.52
CA MET A 1 -5.36 10.45 23.19
C MET A 1 -6.22 11.40 22.37
N GLU A 2 -5.66 12.50 21.96
CA GLU A 2 -6.41 13.46 21.17
C GLU A 2 -6.46 13.03 19.71
N PHE A 3 -7.67 13.05 19.15
CA PHE A 3 -7.89 12.77 17.75
C PHE A 3 -7.69 14.05 16.94
N ASP A 4 -6.74 14.04 16.00
CA ASP A 4 -6.44 15.17 15.12
C ASP A 4 -6.76 14.77 13.68
N PRO A 5 -7.93 15.13 13.13
CA PRO A 5 -8.32 14.77 11.77
C PRO A 5 -7.31 15.16 10.70
N PRO A 6 -6.74 16.40 10.70
CA PRO A 6 -5.73 16.74 9.69
C PRO A 6 -4.49 15.84 9.72
N GLU A 7 -4.04 15.44 10.91
CA GLU A 7 -2.89 14.55 11.05
C GLU A 7 -3.20 13.13 10.54
N VAL A 8 -4.39 12.62 10.85
CA VAL A 8 -4.80 11.29 10.39
C VAL A 8 -4.95 11.28 8.86
N ARG A 9 -5.52 12.33 8.29
CA ARG A 9 -5.62 12.48 6.83
C ARG A 9 -4.25 12.55 6.18
N ARG A 10 -3.31 13.25 6.80
CA ARG A 10 -1.92 13.31 6.34
C ARG A 10 -1.28 11.94 6.35
N ALA A 11 -1.50 11.15 7.40
CA ALA A 11 -1.01 9.78 7.49
C ALA A 11 -1.57 8.92 6.34
N GLY A 12 -2.85 9.06 6.02
CA GLY A 12 -3.46 8.38 4.88
C GLY A 12 -2.81 8.76 3.56
N THR A 13 -2.55 10.06 3.36
CA THR A 13 -1.87 10.56 2.16
C THR A 13 -0.44 10.02 2.06
N GLU A 14 0.28 9.98 3.19
CA GLU A 14 1.64 9.43 3.24
C GLU A 14 1.65 7.94 2.95
N LEU A 15 0.66 7.19 3.42
CA LEU A 15 0.54 5.76 3.10
C LEU A 15 0.30 5.53 1.60
N ASP A 16 -0.56 6.33 0.97
CA ASP A 16 -0.76 6.26 -0.48
C ASP A 16 0.51 6.60 -1.25
N ALA A 17 1.25 7.61 -0.79
CA ALA A 17 2.53 7.98 -1.40
C ALA A 17 3.55 6.85 -1.26
N LEU A 18 3.59 6.19 -0.11
CA LEU A 18 4.45 5.03 0.12
C LEU A 18 4.07 3.88 -0.83
N ALA A 19 2.78 3.60 -0.96
CA ALA A 19 2.29 2.56 -1.88
C ALA A 19 2.71 2.85 -3.31
N ALA A 20 2.59 4.10 -3.75
CA ALA A 20 3.00 4.52 -5.11
C ALA A 20 4.50 4.34 -5.31
N ARG A 21 5.32 4.70 -4.32
CA ARG A 21 6.78 4.52 -4.41
C ARG A 21 7.17 3.05 -4.45
N LEU A 22 6.49 2.21 -3.67
CA LEU A 22 6.72 0.77 -3.69
C LEU A 22 6.35 0.17 -5.05
N GLU A 23 5.23 0.58 -5.64
CA GLU A 23 4.85 0.15 -6.99
C GLU A 23 5.90 0.53 -8.02
N ASP A 24 6.39 1.76 -7.98
CA ASP A 24 7.41 2.23 -8.92
C ASP A 24 8.72 1.47 -8.73
N THR A 25 9.13 1.25 -7.48
CA THR A 25 10.34 0.48 -7.18
C THR A 25 10.23 -0.93 -7.72
N LEU A 26 9.08 -1.59 -7.54
CA LEU A 26 8.84 -2.93 -8.06
C LEU A 26 8.86 -2.94 -9.59
N ARG A 27 8.20 -1.96 -10.22
CA ARG A 27 8.16 -1.87 -11.69
C ARG A 27 9.54 -1.72 -12.29
N VAL A 28 10.42 -0.96 -11.64
CA VAL A 28 11.78 -0.72 -12.11
C VAL A 28 12.68 -1.93 -11.85
N ASN A 29 12.52 -2.60 -10.71
CA ASN A 29 13.47 -3.63 -10.26
C ASN A 29 13.06 -5.06 -10.64
N LEU A 30 11.77 -5.35 -10.82
CA LEU A 30 11.32 -6.70 -11.19
C LEU A 30 11.93 -7.22 -12.48
N PRO A 31 12.06 -6.43 -13.56
CA PRO A 31 12.72 -6.92 -14.77
C PRO A 31 14.17 -7.34 -14.52
N ALA A 32 14.85 -6.72 -13.56
CA ALA A 32 16.22 -7.09 -13.21
C ALA A 32 16.29 -8.44 -12.49
N LEU A 33 15.18 -8.90 -11.90
CA LEU A 33 15.08 -10.21 -11.25
C LEU A 33 14.69 -11.32 -12.24
N ALA A 34 14.25 -10.96 -13.44
CA ALA A 34 13.96 -11.93 -14.50
C ALA A 34 15.27 -12.32 -15.16
N VAL A 35 15.83 -13.44 -14.73
CA VAL A 35 17.13 -13.91 -15.20
C VAL A 35 16.97 -14.77 -16.45
N GLU A 36 17.68 -14.41 -17.54
CA GLU A 36 17.77 -15.24 -18.73
C GLU A 36 18.86 -16.31 -18.53
N PRO A 37 18.63 -17.56 -18.96
CA PRO A 37 19.67 -18.60 -18.87
C PRO A 37 20.89 -18.22 -19.71
N ALA A 38 22.07 -18.33 -19.11
CA ALA A 38 23.32 -18.07 -19.82
C ALA A 38 23.79 -19.34 -20.53
N GLY A 39 23.26 -19.60 -21.73
CA GLY A 39 23.64 -20.78 -22.53
C GLY A 39 22.68 -21.95 -22.38
N VAL A 40 23.15 -23.14 -22.79
CA VAL A 40 22.32 -24.36 -22.90
C VAL A 40 22.55 -25.33 -21.73
N ASP A 41 23.21 -24.85 -20.66
CA ASP A 41 23.48 -25.68 -19.50
C ASP A 41 22.19 -25.90 -18.70
N GLU A 42 21.83 -27.15 -18.48
CA GLU A 42 20.63 -27.53 -17.73
C GLU A 42 20.61 -26.96 -16.32
N VAL A 43 21.77 -26.86 -15.66
CA VAL A 43 21.86 -26.28 -14.32
C VAL A 43 21.53 -24.77 -14.34
N SER A 44 22.05 -24.07 -15.37
CA SER A 44 21.77 -22.64 -15.55
C SER A 44 20.29 -22.40 -15.85
N VAL A 45 19.66 -23.25 -16.65
CA VAL A 45 18.23 -23.17 -16.96
C VAL A 45 17.40 -23.37 -15.71
N ARG A 46 17.72 -24.38 -14.90
CA ARG A 46 17.01 -24.63 -13.63
C ARG A 46 17.19 -23.49 -12.64
N ALA A 47 18.41 -22.96 -12.52
CA ALA A 47 18.67 -21.81 -11.65
C ALA A 47 17.87 -20.60 -12.09
N ALA A 48 17.83 -20.31 -13.39
CA ALA A 48 17.05 -19.22 -13.95
C ALA A 48 15.55 -19.40 -13.69
N ASP A 49 15.02 -20.60 -13.87
CA ASP A 49 13.62 -20.91 -13.59
C ASP A 49 13.28 -20.72 -12.12
N THR A 50 14.17 -21.17 -11.23
CA THR A 50 13.99 -20.97 -9.78
C THR A 50 13.96 -19.48 -9.43
N LEU A 51 14.89 -18.70 -9.98
CA LEU A 51 14.94 -17.25 -9.74
C LEU A 51 13.72 -16.54 -10.29
N ARG A 52 13.22 -16.95 -11.45
CA ARG A 52 11.96 -16.39 -11.99
C ARG A 52 10.77 -16.71 -11.09
N GLY A 53 10.71 -17.93 -10.55
CA GLY A 53 9.68 -18.34 -9.60
C GLY A 53 9.72 -17.50 -8.34
N VAL A 54 10.90 -17.27 -7.80
CA VAL A 54 11.10 -16.42 -6.61
C VAL A 54 10.68 -14.99 -6.92
N ALA A 55 11.08 -14.45 -8.08
CA ALA A 55 10.71 -13.10 -8.50
C ALA A 55 9.18 -12.95 -8.64
N SER A 56 8.52 -13.93 -9.22
CA SER A 56 7.05 -13.95 -9.37
C SER A 56 6.37 -13.98 -8.02
N SER A 57 6.83 -14.82 -7.09
CA SER A 57 6.28 -14.89 -5.73
C SER A 57 6.49 -13.58 -4.97
N TYR A 58 7.65 -12.95 -5.13
CA TYR A 58 7.94 -11.66 -4.53
C TYR A 58 7.03 -10.57 -5.08
N ASP A 59 6.82 -10.55 -6.40
CA ASP A 59 5.92 -9.61 -7.06
C ASP A 59 4.49 -9.75 -6.51
N ASP A 60 3.98 -10.98 -6.43
CA ASP A 60 2.64 -11.22 -5.90
C ASP A 60 2.49 -10.76 -4.46
N ALA A 61 3.47 -11.06 -3.62
CA ALA A 61 3.45 -10.66 -2.21
C ALA A 61 3.53 -9.13 -2.06
N ALA A 62 4.41 -8.49 -2.83
CA ALA A 62 4.59 -7.04 -2.79
C ALA A 62 3.35 -6.30 -3.33
N THR A 63 2.74 -6.81 -4.40
CA THR A 63 1.51 -6.25 -4.95
C THR A 63 0.37 -6.32 -3.93
N ARG A 64 0.24 -7.44 -3.21
CA ARG A 64 -0.74 -7.55 -2.13
C ARG A 64 -0.43 -6.58 -1.00
N GLY A 65 0.84 -6.43 -0.63
CA GLY A 65 1.26 -5.48 0.39
C GLY A 65 0.91 -4.04 0.04
N VAL A 66 1.17 -3.62 -1.19
CA VAL A 66 0.79 -2.30 -1.71
C VAL A 66 -0.73 -2.11 -1.62
N HIS A 67 -1.50 -3.12 -2.03
CA HIS A 67 -2.95 -3.08 -1.98
C HIS A 67 -3.46 -2.90 -0.53
N GLU A 68 -2.87 -3.62 0.42
CA GLU A 68 -3.24 -3.50 1.83
C GLU A 68 -2.90 -2.12 2.39
N ILE A 69 -1.77 -1.53 2.00
CA ILE A 69 -1.42 -0.16 2.40
C ILE A 69 -2.47 0.84 1.91
N ARG A 70 -2.92 0.69 0.66
CA ARG A 70 -3.95 1.56 0.08
C ARG A 70 -5.29 1.38 0.79
N LYS A 71 -5.64 0.16 1.14
CA LYS A 71 -6.86 -0.11 1.92
C LYS A 71 -6.79 0.55 3.29
N LEU A 72 -5.65 0.49 3.94
CA LEU A 72 -5.46 1.15 5.23
C LEU A 72 -5.58 2.66 5.09
N ALA A 73 -4.99 3.26 4.08
CA ALA A 73 -5.11 4.69 3.81
C ALA A 73 -6.57 5.11 3.61
N ALA A 74 -7.32 4.34 2.81
CA ALA A 74 -8.73 4.58 2.57
C ALA A 74 -9.56 4.44 3.86
N ALA A 75 -9.25 3.43 4.68
CA ALA A 75 -9.94 3.23 5.95
C ALA A 75 -9.69 4.38 6.91
N LEU A 76 -8.46 4.89 6.98
CA LEU A 76 -8.13 6.04 7.82
C LEU A 76 -8.93 7.29 7.40
N ARG A 77 -9.01 7.54 6.12
CA ARG A 77 -9.79 8.67 5.59
C ARG A 77 -11.27 8.51 5.92
N TRP A 78 -11.81 7.34 5.69
CA TRP A 78 -13.22 7.06 5.93
C TRP A 78 -13.56 7.22 7.41
N GLN A 79 -12.75 6.63 8.31
CA GLN A 79 -12.95 6.73 9.75
C GLN A 79 -12.82 8.17 10.23
N THR A 80 -11.86 8.92 9.68
CA THR A 80 -11.67 10.34 10.00
C THR A 80 -12.89 11.15 9.60
N ASP A 81 -13.42 10.94 8.40
CA ASP A 81 -14.60 11.63 7.90
C ASP A 81 -15.82 11.31 8.75
N GLN A 82 -15.98 10.06 9.18
CA GLN A 82 -17.06 9.65 10.06
C GLN A 82 -16.97 10.35 11.43
N LEU A 83 -15.78 10.40 12.00
CA LEU A 83 -15.59 11.04 13.30
C LEU A 83 -15.79 12.55 13.22
N VAL A 84 -15.32 13.20 12.17
CA VAL A 84 -15.56 14.63 11.95
C VAL A 84 -17.06 14.89 11.78
N GLN A 85 -17.77 14.06 11.03
CA GLN A 85 -19.22 14.18 10.84
C GLN A 85 -19.95 14.02 12.17
N MET A 86 -19.56 13.06 12.98
CA MET A 86 -20.16 12.87 14.31
C MET A 86 -19.94 14.06 15.23
N ASP A 87 -18.73 14.62 15.22
CA ASP A 87 -18.41 15.81 16.02
C ASP A 87 -19.24 17.01 15.57
N GLU A 88 -19.40 17.22 14.28
CA GLU A 88 -20.22 18.28 13.73
C GLU A 88 -21.69 18.09 14.09
N ASP A 89 -22.22 16.87 13.99
CA ASP A 89 -23.59 16.55 14.35
C ASP A 89 -23.83 16.74 15.84
N ASN A 90 -22.89 16.35 16.69
CA ASN A 90 -22.98 16.56 18.13
C ASN A 90 -22.95 18.03 18.48
N ALA A 91 -22.07 18.82 17.87
CA ALA A 91 -21.99 20.24 18.07
C ALA A 91 -23.29 20.96 17.62
N GLY A 92 -23.84 20.54 16.48
CA GLY A 92 -25.11 21.03 15.98
C GLY A 92 -26.28 20.67 16.89
N GLY A 93 -26.27 19.43 17.42
CA GLY A 93 -27.27 18.96 18.38
C GLY A 93 -27.27 19.76 19.68
N PHE A 94 -26.09 20.07 20.20
CA PHE A 94 -25.95 20.92 21.38
C PHE A 94 -26.45 22.34 21.12
N GLY A 95 -26.14 22.89 19.95
CA GLY A 95 -26.60 24.20 19.54
C GLY A 95 -28.13 24.30 19.43
N VAL A 96 -28.77 23.24 18.96
CA VAL A 96 -30.23 23.17 18.82
C VAL A 96 -30.90 23.00 20.20
N ALA A 97 -30.26 22.31 21.14
CA ALA A 97 -30.81 22.05 22.48
C ALA A 97 -30.81 23.29 23.38
N THR A 98 -30.12 24.35 23.04
CA THR A 98 -30.11 25.59 23.78
C THR A 98 -31.09 26.60 23.20
#